data_c7933d268622868fb653326c147d0d71
#
_entry.id   c7933d268622868fb653326c147d0d71
#
_cell.length_a   1.000
_cell.length_b   1.000
_cell.length_c   1.000
_cell.angle_alpha   90.00
_cell.angle_beta   90.00
_cell.angle_gamma   90.00
#
_symmetry.space_group_name_H-M   'P 1'
#
loop_
_entity.id
_entity.type
_entity.pdbx_description
1 polymer ?
#
loop_
_entity_poly.entity_id
_entity_poly.type
_entity_poly.pdbx_seq_one_letter_code
_entity_poly.pdbx_strand_id
1 'polypeptide(L)'
;MDLSIILLSYNTRDITQQTLSSLGRAITADKPLKIEVIVVDNASTDGSGEAIKKLQTEPVASYQLQAIYNKENVGFSKGNNIGLKQSTGKYVLFLNSDMIVDELRLSELITYMDAHPKVGVLTPRVELSSGQIDPASHRGFPTVWRSFCYYSSIEKLATLLAAPRQRRAQRSSQLSSFFGGYHLSGEDVTKEHEIDACTGAFLLIRGDLVRKVGGFDEQFFMYGEDLDLCYQVKTLGYQVVWYPHQKVTHLKYSSGLGSSTPETRKQIRWHFYDAMEKFYLKHYSHTHFALINRMIISLIHIKKS
;
A
#
# COMPACT_ATOMS: atom_id res chain seq x y z
N MET A 1 -14.81 -12.87 12.81
CA MET A 1 -14.34 -11.49 12.98
C MET A 1 -14.87 -10.64 11.86
N ASP A 2 -15.19 -9.36 12.15
CA ASP A 2 -15.59 -8.42 11.10
C ASP A 2 -14.36 -7.95 10.34
N LEU A 3 -13.26 -7.70 11.07
CA LEU A 3 -12.01 -7.19 10.54
C LEU A 3 -10.80 -7.88 11.18
N SER A 4 -9.84 -8.30 10.34
CA SER A 4 -8.49 -8.67 10.75
C SER A 4 -7.53 -7.57 10.30
N ILE A 5 -6.74 -7.02 11.21
CA ILE A 5 -5.71 -6.03 10.91
C ILE A 5 -4.36 -6.72 11.01
N ILE A 6 -3.61 -6.74 9.93
CA ILE A 6 -2.29 -7.35 9.85
C ILE A 6 -1.25 -6.23 9.83
N LEU A 7 -0.34 -6.26 10.79
CA LEU A 7 0.72 -5.27 10.94
C LEU A 7 2.07 -5.99 10.94
N LEU A 8 2.92 -5.65 9.98
CA LEU A 8 4.30 -6.15 9.89
C LEU A 8 5.26 -5.16 10.53
N SER A 9 6.05 -5.61 11.50
CA SER A 9 7.09 -4.84 12.19
C SER A 9 8.48 -5.38 11.86
N TYR A 10 9.42 -4.50 11.55
CA TYR A 10 10.84 -4.83 11.40
C TYR A 10 11.70 -3.66 11.81
N ASN A 11 12.36 -3.76 12.98
CA ASN A 11 13.21 -2.71 13.54
C ASN A 11 12.50 -1.34 13.63
N THR A 12 11.27 -1.34 14.17
CA THR A 12 10.40 -0.16 14.27
C THR A 12 9.70 -0.07 15.63
N ARG A 13 10.43 -0.40 16.74
CA ARG A 13 9.86 -0.54 18.09
C ARG A 13 8.92 0.60 18.47
N ASP A 14 9.43 1.82 18.53
CA ASP A 14 8.68 2.96 19.06
C ASP A 14 7.55 3.39 18.10
N ILE A 15 7.79 3.28 16.81
CA ILE A 15 6.80 3.61 15.77
C ILE A 15 5.68 2.58 15.75
N THR A 16 5.99 1.28 15.85
CA THR A 16 5.00 0.21 15.97
C THR A 16 4.10 0.43 17.19
N GLN A 17 4.66 0.81 18.34
CA GLN A 17 3.87 1.13 19.53
C GLN A 17 2.97 2.35 19.30
N GLN A 18 3.46 3.38 18.61
CA GLN A 18 2.68 4.57 18.26
C GLN A 18 1.52 4.20 17.36
N THR A 19 1.75 3.38 16.32
CA THR A 19 0.71 2.89 15.40
C THR A 19 -0.36 2.09 16.16
N LEU A 20 0.05 1.12 17.00
CA LEU A 20 -0.88 0.31 17.80
C LEU A 20 -1.70 1.17 18.79
N SER A 21 -1.06 2.18 19.39
CA SER A 21 -1.74 3.12 20.28
C SER A 21 -2.78 3.97 19.53
N SER A 22 -2.44 4.49 18.34
CA SER A 22 -3.38 5.25 17.51
C SER A 22 -4.55 4.37 17.04
N LEU A 23 -4.26 3.13 16.68
CA LEU A 23 -5.28 2.15 16.30
C LEU A 23 -6.24 1.85 17.47
N GLY A 24 -5.71 1.67 18.68
CA GLY A 24 -6.52 1.48 19.88
C GLY A 24 -7.48 2.65 20.15
N ARG A 25 -7.01 3.89 19.96
CA ARG A 25 -7.88 5.09 20.07
C ARG A 25 -8.97 5.12 19.00
N ALA A 26 -8.60 4.85 17.74
CA ALA A 26 -9.55 4.80 16.63
C ALA A 26 -10.67 3.77 16.89
N ILE A 27 -10.30 2.54 17.28
CA ILE A 27 -11.26 1.46 17.55
C ILE A 27 -12.17 1.81 18.73
N THR A 28 -11.63 2.39 19.82
CA THR A 28 -12.41 2.78 20.99
C THR A 28 -13.41 3.90 20.69
N ALA A 29 -13.07 4.80 19.78
CA ALA A 29 -13.90 5.94 19.39
C ALA A 29 -14.93 5.62 18.29
N ASP A 30 -14.87 4.42 17.70
CA ASP A 30 -15.72 3.98 16.59
C ASP A 30 -16.91 3.10 17.09
N LYS A 31 -17.80 2.76 16.18
CA LYS A 31 -18.87 1.78 16.46
C LYS A 31 -18.26 0.40 16.71
N PRO A 32 -18.87 -0.39 17.63
CA PRO A 32 -18.32 -1.71 17.96
C PRO A 32 -18.20 -2.63 16.75
N LEU A 33 -17.00 -3.13 16.53
CA LEU A 33 -16.66 -4.16 15.56
C LEU A 33 -15.90 -5.28 16.28
N LYS A 34 -16.04 -6.51 15.80
CA LYS A 34 -15.20 -7.64 16.25
C LYS A 34 -13.88 -7.60 15.48
N ILE A 35 -12.84 -7.07 16.13
CA ILE A 35 -11.53 -6.83 15.52
C ILE A 35 -10.48 -7.74 16.15
N GLU A 36 -9.67 -8.37 15.33
CA GLU A 36 -8.40 -8.99 15.68
C GLU A 36 -7.25 -8.21 15.05
N VAL A 37 -6.18 -8.00 15.81
CA VAL A 37 -4.94 -7.39 15.35
C VAL A 37 -3.83 -8.43 15.40
N ILE A 38 -3.23 -8.72 14.25
CA ILE A 38 -2.17 -9.72 14.11
C ILE A 38 -0.88 -8.95 13.79
N VAL A 39 0.02 -8.90 14.77
CA VAL A 39 1.33 -8.26 14.60
C VAL A 39 2.37 -9.32 14.30
N VAL A 40 3.04 -9.18 13.16
CA VAL A 40 4.14 -10.06 12.75
C VAL A 40 5.45 -9.32 12.96
N ASP A 41 6.25 -9.77 13.92
CA ASP A 41 7.63 -9.31 14.08
C ASP A 41 8.54 -10.07 13.13
N ASN A 42 9.16 -9.34 12.22
CA ASN A 42 9.95 -9.93 11.12
C ASN A 42 11.44 -10.11 11.52
N ALA A 43 11.69 -10.68 12.71
CA ALA A 43 13.01 -10.85 13.31
C ALA A 43 13.72 -9.52 13.61
N SER A 44 13.03 -8.62 14.31
CA SER A 44 13.61 -7.35 14.77
C SER A 44 14.70 -7.55 15.81
N THR A 45 15.69 -6.65 15.81
CA THR A 45 16.84 -6.64 16.74
C THR A 45 16.89 -5.41 17.63
N ASP A 46 15.90 -4.50 17.51
CA ASP A 46 15.82 -3.23 18.22
C ASP A 46 14.93 -3.27 19.48
N GLY A 47 14.47 -4.46 19.90
CA GLY A 47 13.55 -4.63 21.00
C GLY A 47 12.06 -4.55 20.61
N SER A 48 11.74 -4.53 19.31
CA SER A 48 10.34 -4.56 18.82
C SER A 48 9.59 -5.78 19.31
N GLY A 49 10.20 -6.97 19.24
CA GLY A 49 9.58 -8.22 19.65
C GLY A 49 9.18 -8.23 21.13
N GLU A 50 10.05 -7.75 22.03
CA GLU A 50 9.78 -7.62 23.47
C GLU A 50 8.64 -6.62 23.73
N ALA A 51 8.65 -5.49 23.02
CA ALA A 51 7.63 -4.47 23.15
C ALA A 51 6.24 -4.99 22.71
N ILE A 52 6.16 -5.72 21.60
CA ILE A 52 4.93 -6.35 21.10
C ILE A 52 4.46 -7.42 22.12
N LYS A 53 5.37 -8.24 22.67
CA LYS A 53 5.04 -9.25 23.67
C LYS A 53 4.44 -8.63 24.93
N LYS A 54 4.95 -7.49 25.38
CA LYS A 54 4.41 -6.76 26.51
C LYS A 54 2.98 -6.29 26.23
N LEU A 55 2.71 -5.71 25.06
CA LEU A 55 1.36 -5.28 24.66
C LEU A 55 0.38 -6.45 24.54
N GLN A 56 0.83 -7.64 24.19
CA GLN A 56 0.00 -8.83 24.13
C GLN A 56 -0.47 -9.29 25.52
N THR A 57 0.32 -9.05 26.58
CA THR A 57 -0.01 -9.41 27.96
C THR A 57 -0.83 -8.33 28.68
N GLU A 58 -0.81 -7.11 28.20
CA GLU A 58 -1.62 -6.00 28.72
C GLU A 58 -2.93 -5.96 27.92
N PRO A 59 -4.10 -6.23 28.54
CA PRO A 59 -5.34 -6.29 27.81
C PRO A 59 -5.66 -4.92 27.21
N VAL A 60 -5.62 -4.85 25.88
CA VAL A 60 -6.18 -3.70 25.15
C VAL A 60 -7.67 -3.94 25.04
N ALA A 61 -8.47 -3.12 25.73
CA ALA A 61 -9.91 -3.33 25.89
C ALA A 61 -10.70 -3.33 24.57
N SER A 62 -10.09 -2.89 23.45
CA SER A 62 -10.78 -2.60 22.19
C SER A 62 -10.57 -3.64 21.09
N TYR A 63 -9.57 -4.54 21.19
CA TYR A 63 -9.31 -5.58 20.17
C TYR A 63 -8.51 -6.78 20.75
N GLN A 64 -8.56 -7.90 20.04
CA GLN A 64 -7.73 -9.07 20.36
C GLN A 64 -6.38 -8.92 19.67
N LEU A 65 -5.28 -8.94 20.42
CA LEU A 65 -3.92 -8.86 19.90
C LEU A 65 -3.27 -10.25 19.84
N GLN A 66 -2.86 -10.66 18.66
CA GLN A 66 -2.03 -11.84 18.42
C GLN A 66 -0.67 -11.39 17.89
N ALA A 67 0.42 -11.96 18.42
CA ALA A 67 1.77 -11.72 17.93
C ALA A 67 2.38 -12.98 17.33
N ILE A 68 3.12 -12.82 16.24
CA ILE A 68 3.87 -13.87 15.55
C ILE A 68 5.31 -13.38 15.42
N TYR A 69 6.29 -14.25 15.73
CA TYR A 69 7.71 -13.90 15.71
C TYR A 69 8.44 -14.74 14.68
N ASN A 70 8.93 -14.12 13.61
CA ASN A 70 9.73 -14.78 12.61
C ASN A 70 11.17 -14.98 13.12
N LYS A 71 11.85 -16.00 12.60
CA LYS A 71 13.27 -16.28 12.93
C LYS A 71 14.24 -15.47 12.08
N GLU A 72 13.78 -14.97 10.94
CA GLU A 72 14.54 -14.18 9.96
C GLU A 72 13.63 -13.16 9.29
N ASN A 73 14.21 -12.10 8.71
CA ASN A 73 13.46 -11.15 7.89
C ASN A 73 13.10 -11.80 6.54
N VAL A 74 11.85 -12.21 6.41
CA VAL A 74 11.31 -12.88 5.22
C VAL A 74 10.78 -11.92 4.14
N GLY A 75 10.92 -10.61 4.34
CA GLY A 75 10.40 -9.58 3.46
C GLY A 75 8.95 -9.17 3.77
N PHE A 76 8.47 -8.19 3.02
CA PHE A 76 7.16 -7.57 3.25
C PHE A 76 6.02 -8.52 2.87
N SER A 77 6.05 -9.08 1.65
CA SER A 77 4.99 -9.95 1.14
C SER A 77 4.77 -11.18 1.99
N LYS A 78 5.84 -11.95 2.22
CA LYS A 78 5.78 -13.17 3.01
C LYS A 78 5.46 -12.90 4.47
N GLY A 79 6.00 -11.81 5.05
CA GLY A 79 5.67 -11.40 6.42
C GLY A 79 4.18 -11.12 6.61
N ASN A 80 3.56 -10.36 5.72
CA ASN A 80 2.13 -10.10 5.74
C ASN A 80 1.30 -11.37 5.48
N ASN A 81 1.74 -12.25 4.58
CA ASN A 81 1.06 -13.51 4.31
C ASN A 81 1.06 -14.47 5.52
N ILE A 82 2.09 -14.42 6.35
CA ILE A 82 2.13 -15.17 7.63
C ILE A 82 0.98 -14.69 8.52
N GLY A 83 0.77 -13.38 8.64
CA GLY A 83 -0.38 -12.82 9.35
C GLY A 83 -1.72 -13.18 8.69
N LEU A 84 -1.80 -13.11 7.35
CA LEU A 84 -3.01 -13.45 6.61
C LEU A 84 -3.48 -14.90 6.87
N LYS A 85 -2.57 -15.84 6.98
CA LYS A 85 -2.89 -17.25 7.28
C LYS A 85 -3.57 -17.44 8.63
N GLN A 86 -3.39 -16.53 9.58
CA GLN A 86 -4.04 -16.57 10.90
C GLN A 86 -5.33 -15.72 10.94
N SER A 87 -5.58 -14.90 9.92
CA SER A 87 -6.71 -13.98 9.88
C SER A 87 -8.03 -14.69 9.59
N THR A 88 -9.10 -14.27 10.28
CA THR A 88 -10.45 -14.85 10.15
C THR A 88 -11.51 -13.82 9.72
N GLY A 89 -11.13 -12.55 9.61
CA GLY A 89 -12.04 -11.45 9.31
C GLY A 89 -12.75 -11.55 7.97
N LYS A 90 -13.97 -11.02 7.93
CA LYS A 90 -14.71 -10.76 6.69
C LYS A 90 -13.92 -9.82 5.79
N TYR A 91 -13.26 -8.85 6.40
CA TYR A 91 -12.31 -7.94 5.77
C TYR A 91 -10.93 -8.11 6.37
N VAL A 92 -9.90 -7.82 5.59
CA VAL A 92 -8.50 -7.81 6.00
C VAL A 92 -7.93 -6.42 5.70
N LEU A 93 -7.33 -5.80 6.70
CA LEU A 93 -6.56 -4.56 6.55
C LEU A 93 -5.07 -4.89 6.68
N PHE A 94 -4.30 -4.70 5.63
CA PHE A 94 -2.86 -4.60 5.75
C PHE A 94 -2.52 -3.17 6.16
N LEU A 95 -1.82 -3.03 7.28
CA LEU A 95 -1.47 -1.76 7.89
C LEU A 95 0.02 -1.74 8.22
N ASN A 96 0.76 -0.78 7.69
CA ASN A 96 2.17 -0.62 8.04
C ASN A 96 2.36 -0.19 9.49
N SER A 97 3.54 -0.51 10.05
CA SER A 97 3.91 -0.16 11.42
C SER A 97 4.21 1.33 11.64
N ASP A 98 4.12 2.16 10.61
CA ASP A 98 4.39 3.61 10.66
C ASP A 98 3.19 4.45 10.21
N MET A 99 1.98 3.98 10.56
CA MET A 99 0.71 4.64 10.28
C MET A 99 0.09 5.27 11.53
N ILE A 100 -0.44 6.48 11.41
CA ILE A 100 -1.28 7.12 12.43
C ILE A 100 -2.72 7.16 11.93
N VAL A 101 -3.63 6.58 12.72
CA VAL A 101 -5.01 6.31 12.32
C VAL A 101 -6.04 6.81 13.35
N ASP A 102 -5.67 7.78 14.20
CA ASP A 102 -6.47 8.24 15.35
C ASP A 102 -7.92 8.63 15.00
N GLU A 103 -8.12 9.27 13.85
CA GLU A 103 -9.42 9.80 13.42
C GLU A 103 -10.19 8.82 12.52
N LEU A 104 -9.62 7.63 12.26
CA LEU A 104 -10.18 6.66 11.33
C LEU A 104 -11.45 6.03 11.88
N ARG A 105 -12.49 5.93 11.05
CA ARG A 105 -13.73 5.20 11.32
C ARG A 105 -13.75 3.91 10.49
N LEU A 106 -13.26 2.83 11.08
CA LEU A 106 -13.22 1.51 10.43
C LEU A 106 -14.61 1.00 10.08
N SER A 107 -15.60 1.28 10.96
CA SER A 107 -17.00 0.91 10.72
C SER A 107 -17.58 1.57 9.47
N GLU A 108 -17.16 2.79 9.14
CA GLU A 108 -17.59 3.50 7.92
C GLU A 108 -17.02 2.84 6.68
N LEU A 109 -15.72 2.50 6.68
CA LEU A 109 -15.07 1.81 5.56
C LEU A 109 -15.72 0.43 5.30
N ILE A 110 -16.01 -0.33 6.34
CA ILE A 110 -16.68 -1.63 6.24
C ILE A 110 -18.11 -1.46 5.70
N THR A 111 -18.87 -0.48 6.23
CA THR A 111 -20.22 -0.19 5.76
C THR A 111 -20.21 0.19 4.28
N TYR A 112 -19.24 1.00 3.85
CA TYR A 112 -19.08 1.35 2.43
C TYR A 112 -18.82 0.11 1.58
N MET A 113 -17.89 -0.75 1.97
CA MET A 113 -17.60 -1.98 1.24
C MET A 113 -18.80 -2.94 1.23
N ASP A 114 -19.59 -3.02 2.31
CA ASP A 114 -20.81 -3.83 2.36
C ASP A 114 -21.87 -3.33 1.34
N ALA A 115 -22.01 -2.02 1.22
CA ALA A 115 -22.93 -1.40 0.27
C ALA A 115 -22.44 -1.50 -1.20
N HIS A 116 -21.15 -1.73 -1.43
CA HIS A 116 -20.54 -1.76 -2.78
C HIS A 116 -19.85 -3.10 -3.06
N PRO A 117 -20.60 -4.17 -3.44
CA PRO A 117 -20.04 -5.53 -3.60
C PRO A 117 -18.93 -5.66 -4.65
N LYS A 118 -18.85 -4.75 -5.61
CA LYS A 118 -17.80 -4.72 -6.63
C LYS A 118 -16.48 -4.13 -6.12
N VAL A 119 -16.48 -3.42 -4.98
CA VAL A 119 -15.26 -2.90 -4.37
C VAL A 119 -14.53 -4.06 -3.71
N GLY A 120 -13.40 -4.46 -4.27
CA GLY A 120 -12.50 -5.49 -3.75
C GLY A 120 -11.52 -4.92 -2.76
N VAL A 121 -10.93 -3.76 -3.09
CA VAL A 121 -9.95 -3.04 -2.27
C VAL A 121 -10.39 -1.60 -2.07
N LEU A 122 -10.15 -1.08 -0.86
CA LEU A 122 -10.43 0.29 -0.49
C LEU A 122 -9.24 0.87 0.27
N THR A 123 -8.87 2.11 -0.06
CA THR A 123 -7.87 2.90 0.66
C THR A 123 -8.42 4.28 0.99
N PRO A 124 -8.24 4.80 2.22
CA PRO A 124 -8.57 6.17 2.56
C PRO A 124 -7.55 7.13 1.94
N ARG A 125 -7.72 8.41 2.18
CA ARG A 125 -6.71 9.41 1.90
C ARG A 125 -5.50 9.20 2.81
N VAL A 126 -4.42 8.69 2.24
CA VAL A 126 -3.14 8.52 2.95
C VAL A 126 -2.30 9.77 2.74
N GLU A 127 -1.99 10.46 3.83
CA GLU A 127 -1.17 11.68 3.85
C GLU A 127 0.21 11.39 4.45
N LEU A 128 1.22 12.07 3.96
CA LEU A 128 2.53 12.14 4.59
C LEU A 128 2.48 13.10 5.79
N SER A 129 3.50 13.07 6.66
CA SER A 129 3.63 14.03 7.77
C SER A 129 3.64 15.51 7.32
N SER A 130 3.92 15.77 6.04
CA SER A 130 3.82 17.10 5.42
C SER A 130 2.40 17.55 5.09
N GLY A 131 1.39 16.69 5.24
CA GLY A 131 0.02 16.90 4.79
C GLY A 131 -0.21 16.66 3.29
N GLN A 132 0.83 16.31 2.54
CA GLN A 132 0.69 15.94 1.13
C GLN A 132 0.20 14.50 1.01
N ILE A 133 -0.58 14.20 -0.03
CA ILE A 133 -0.97 12.83 -0.34
C ILE A 133 0.28 11.98 -0.59
N ASP A 134 0.33 10.79 0.01
CA ASP A 134 1.35 9.80 -0.31
C ASP A 134 1.17 9.33 -1.77
N PRO A 135 2.13 9.64 -2.68
CA PRO A 135 1.99 9.27 -4.08
C PRO A 135 1.81 7.77 -4.33
N ALA A 136 2.23 6.93 -3.37
CA ALA A 136 2.07 5.49 -3.45
C ALA A 136 0.62 5.02 -3.19
N SER A 137 -0.22 5.84 -2.57
CA SER A 137 -1.60 5.48 -2.23
C SER A 137 -2.61 5.72 -3.34
N HIS A 138 -2.23 6.48 -4.38
CA HIS A 138 -3.12 6.91 -5.45
C HIS A 138 -2.40 6.78 -6.79
N ARG A 139 -2.44 5.57 -7.38
CA ARG A 139 -1.61 5.22 -8.54
C ARG A 139 -2.41 4.55 -9.65
N GLY A 140 -1.94 4.80 -10.88
CA GLY A 140 -2.18 3.96 -12.03
C GLY A 140 -1.17 2.82 -12.13
N PHE A 141 -1.49 1.74 -12.87
CA PHE A 141 -0.51 0.70 -13.14
C PHE A 141 0.67 1.23 -13.98
N PRO A 142 1.90 0.75 -13.72
CA PRO A 142 3.11 1.16 -14.44
C PRO A 142 3.19 0.53 -15.83
N THR A 143 2.26 0.92 -16.73
CA THR A 143 2.37 0.53 -18.14
C THR A 143 3.63 1.13 -18.76
N VAL A 144 4.10 0.59 -19.89
CA VAL A 144 5.31 1.11 -20.58
C VAL A 144 5.17 2.61 -20.85
N TRP A 145 4.01 3.07 -21.31
CA TRP A 145 3.75 4.48 -21.58
C TRP A 145 3.80 5.35 -20.31
N ARG A 146 3.08 4.93 -19.25
CA ARG A 146 3.06 5.67 -17.98
C ARG A 146 4.45 5.72 -17.34
N SER A 147 5.19 4.62 -17.37
CA SER A 147 6.57 4.56 -16.89
C SER A 147 7.48 5.48 -17.69
N PHE A 148 7.35 5.50 -19.02
CA PHE A 148 8.11 6.42 -19.88
C PHE A 148 7.79 7.88 -19.52
N CYS A 149 6.54 8.27 -19.41
CA CYS A 149 6.13 9.64 -19.03
C CYS A 149 6.68 10.04 -17.66
N TYR A 150 6.66 9.12 -16.69
CA TYR A 150 7.20 9.34 -15.35
C TYR A 150 8.72 9.57 -15.36
N TYR A 151 9.49 8.64 -15.95
CA TYR A 151 10.95 8.72 -15.96
C TYR A 151 11.53 9.82 -16.86
N SER A 152 10.82 10.21 -17.93
CA SER A 152 11.20 11.33 -18.81
C SER A 152 10.78 12.69 -18.25
N SER A 153 10.10 12.73 -17.07
CA SER A 153 9.52 13.94 -16.47
C SER A 153 8.44 14.63 -17.32
N ILE A 154 7.94 13.99 -18.36
CA ILE A 154 6.82 14.48 -19.18
C ILE A 154 5.56 14.65 -18.30
N GLU A 155 5.32 13.74 -17.36
CA GLU A 155 4.23 13.84 -16.39
C GLU A 155 4.29 15.16 -15.59
N LYS A 156 5.47 15.55 -15.09
CA LYS A 156 5.65 16.80 -14.36
C LYS A 156 5.38 18.02 -15.23
N LEU A 157 5.86 18.00 -16.48
CA LEU A 157 5.64 19.08 -17.43
C LEU A 157 4.15 19.19 -17.80
N ALA A 158 3.48 18.07 -18.04
CA ALA A 158 2.04 18.05 -18.33
C ALA A 158 1.21 18.59 -17.16
N THR A 159 1.56 18.22 -15.92
CA THR A 159 0.90 18.74 -14.70
C THR A 159 1.10 20.24 -14.54
N LEU A 160 2.31 20.77 -14.78
CA LEU A 160 2.59 22.21 -14.75
C LEU A 160 1.81 23.00 -15.82
N LEU A 161 1.67 22.44 -17.02
CA LEU A 161 0.92 23.05 -18.12
C LEU A 161 -0.60 22.97 -17.90
N ALA A 162 -1.07 21.99 -17.13
CA ALA A 162 -2.46 21.79 -16.76
C ALA A 162 -2.90 22.66 -15.56
N ALA A 163 -1.97 23.33 -14.85
CA ALA A 163 -2.28 24.17 -13.70
C ALA A 163 -3.28 25.29 -14.07
N PRO A 164 -4.24 25.66 -13.17
CA PRO A 164 -5.51 26.26 -13.54
C PRO A 164 -5.40 27.68 -14.06
N ARG A 165 -5.55 27.85 -15.35
CA ARG A 165 -6.19 29.04 -15.90
C ARG A 165 -7.69 28.74 -16.03
N GLN A 166 -8.53 29.42 -15.31
CA GLN A 166 -9.96 29.21 -15.04
C GLN A 166 -10.92 28.90 -16.23
N ARG A 167 -10.45 28.74 -17.45
CA ARG A 167 -11.28 28.52 -18.66
C ARG A 167 -10.88 27.32 -19.51
N ARG A 168 -9.99 26.42 -19.07
CA ARG A 168 -9.52 25.24 -19.83
C ARG A 168 -9.66 23.89 -19.11
N ALA A 169 -10.56 23.80 -18.13
CA ALA A 169 -10.67 22.66 -17.23
C ALA A 169 -10.80 21.29 -17.93
N GLN A 170 -11.55 21.21 -19.02
CA GLN A 170 -11.80 19.92 -19.69
C GLN A 170 -10.65 19.42 -20.59
N ARG A 171 -9.92 20.32 -21.26
CA ARG A 171 -8.74 19.97 -22.09
C ARG A 171 -7.49 19.70 -21.25
N SER A 172 -7.36 20.38 -20.11
CA SER A 172 -6.24 20.17 -19.20
C SER A 172 -6.34 18.82 -18.46
N SER A 173 -7.56 18.37 -18.15
CA SER A 173 -7.78 17.05 -17.52
C SER A 173 -7.43 15.90 -18.46
N GLN A 174 -7.73 15.99 -19.75
CA GLN A 174 -7.38 14.95 -20.73
C GLN A 174 -5.87 14.83 -20.95
N LEU A 175 -5.13 15.95 -21.03
CA LEU A 175 -3.69 15.95 -21.14
C LEU A 175 -3.01 15.41 -19.87
N SER A 176 -3.47 15.84 -18.69
CA SER A 176 -2.92 15.35 -17.42
C SER A 176 -3.25 13.87 -17.21
N SER A 177 -4.43 13.38 -17.60
CA SER A 177 -4.76 11.96 -17.49
C SER A 177 -3.97 11.09 -18.49
N PHE A 178 -3.67 11.59 -19.70
CA PHE A 178 -2.90 10.86 -20.69
C PHE A 178 -1.39 10.77 -20.32
N PHE A 179 -0.79 11.86 -19.86
CA PHE A 179 0.64 11.92 -19.52
C PHE A 179 0.90 11.69 -18.02
N GLY A 180 -0.03 12.04 -17.13
CA GLY A 180 0.05 11.90 -15.69
C GLY A 180 -0.63 10.64 -15.14
N GLY A 181 -0.81 9.62 -15.98
CA GLY A 181 -1.59 8.43 -15.63
C GLY A 181 -0.96 7.53 -14.58
N TYR A 182 0.34 7.70 -14.23
CA TYR A 182 0.95 6.92 -13.15
C TYR A 182 0.53 7.44 -11.76
N HIS A 183 0.50 8.76 -11.56
CA HIS A 183 0.00 9.35 -10.31
C HIS A 183 -1.46 9.81 -10.40
N LEU A 184 -2.16 9.49 -11.49
CA LEU A 184 -3.56 9.86 -11.73
C LEU A 184 -3.78 11.36 -11.53
N SER A 185 -2.84 12.20 -12.00
CA SER A 185 -2.81 13.66 -11.79
C SER A 185 -4.02 14.39 -12.38
N GLY A 186 -4.85 13.72 -13.18
CA GLY A 186 -6.08 14.26 -13.75
C GLY A 186 -7.32 14.05 -12.88
N GLU A 187 -7.21 13.24 -11.83
CA GLU A 187 -8.34 12.89 -10.96
C GLU A 187 -8.52 13.88 -9.82
N ASP A 188 -9.77 14.08 -9.41
CA ASP A 188 -10.11 14.94 -8.27
C ASP A 188 -9.96 14.13 -6.97
N VAL A 189 -8.83 14.29 -6.30
CA VAL A 189 -8.48 13.58 -5.06
C VAL A 189 -9.39 13.88 -3.88
N THR A 190 -10.32 14.85 -4.00
CA THR A 190 -11.32 15.15 -2.96
C THR A 190 -12.59 14.30 -3.11
N LYS A 191 -12.74 13.58 -4.23
CA LYS A 191 -13.88 12.72 -4.53
C LYS A 191 -13.47 11.26 -4.51
N GLU A 192 -14.43 10.40 -4.18
CA GLU A 192 -14.24 8.96 -4.36
C GLU A 192 -14.19 8.60 -5.85
N HIS A 193 -13.28 7.72 -6.20
CA HIS A 193 -13.16 7.20 -7.56
C HIS A 193 -12.34 5.91 -7.60
N GLU A 194 -12.45 5.21 -8.71
CA GLU A 194 -11.65 4.01 -8.95
C GLU A 194 -10.22 4.41 -9.31
N ILE A 195 -9.25 3.71 -8.71
CA ILE A 195 -7.82 3.80 -9.02
C ILE A 195 -7.30 2.45 -9.52
N ASP A 196 -6.08 2.39 -10.05
CA ASP A 196 -5.52 1.10 -10.41
C ASP A 196 -4.89 0.40 -9.22
N ALA A 197 -4.18 1.13 -8.35
CA ALA A 197 -3.53 0.55 -7.18
C ALA A 197 -3.37 1.56 -6.03
N CYS A 198 -3.46 1.05 -4.82
CA CYS A 198 -3.09 1.74 -3.58
C CYS A 198 -1.78 1.18 -3.01
N THR A 199 -1.32 1.76 -1.91
CA THR A 199 -0.15 1.29 -1.18
C THR A 199 -0.49 0.17 -0.20
N GLY A 200 0.41 -0.79 -0.01
CA GLY A 200 0.34 -1.79 1.06
C GLY A 200 0.40 -1.19 2.47
N ALA A 201 0.73 0.11 2.61
CA ALA A 201 0.75 0.79 3.91
C ALA A 201 -0.65 0.91 4.54
N PHE A 202 -1.71 1.06 3.70
CA PHE A 202 -3.11 0.92 4.09
C PHE A 202 -3.90 0.31 2.94
N LEU A 203 -4.19 -0.97 3.04
CA LEU A 203 -4.93 -1.71 2.02
C LEU A 203 -6.02 -2.54 2.70
N LEU A 204 -7.27 -2.06 2.63
CA LEU A 204 -8.44 -2.79 3.11
C LEU A 204 -9.02 -3.64 1.98
N ILE A 205 -9.11 -4.94 2.16
CA ILE A 205 -9.54 -5.91 1.14
C ILE A 205 -10.58 -6.88 1.69
N ARG A 206 -11.44 -7.41 0.84
CA ARG A 206 -12.35 -8.50 1.21
C ARG A 206 -11.55 -9.75 1.59
N GLY A 207 -11.89 -10.35 2.73
CA GLY A 207 -11.14 -11.50 3.26
C GLY A 207 -11.23 -12.73 2.36
N ASP A 208 -12.39 -13.01 1.77
CA ASP A 208 -12.57 -14.08 0.79
C ASP A 208 -11.76 -13.86 -0.48
N LEU A 209 -11.73 -12.62 -0.96
CA LEU A 209 -10.98 -12.25 -2.16
C LEU A 209 -9.48 -12.39 -1.96
N VAL A 210 -8.92 -11.85 -0.86
CA VAL A 210 -7.47 -11.93 -0.60
C VAL A 210 -7.01 -13.38 -0.38
N ARG A 211 -7.84 -14.21 0.26
CA ARG A 211 -7.53 -15.65 0.40
C ARG A 211 -7.62 -16.39 -0.93
N LYS A 212 -8.58 -16.01 -1.79
CA LYS A 212 -8.73 -16.58 -3.15
C LYS A 212 -7.52 -16.29 -4.03
N VAL A 213 -6.96 -15.07 -3.96
CA VAL A 213 -5.75 -14.72 -4.73
C VAL A 213 -4.45 -15.21 -4.08
N GLY A 214 -4.50 -15.66 -2.82
CA GLY A 214 -3.34 -16.21 -2.10
C GLY A 214 -2.52 -15.17 -1.34
N GLY A 215 -3.04 -13.94 -1.16
CA GLY A 215 -2.32 -12.84 -0.51
C GLY A 215 -1.38 -12.10 -1.46
N PHE A 216 -0.30 -11.56 -0.92
CA PHE A 216 0.77 -10.96 -1.71
C PHE A 216 1.62 -12.03 -2.40
N ASP A 217 2.10 -11.77 -3.60
CA ASP A 217 3.05 -12.67 -4.28
C ASP A 217 4.42 -12.60 -3.59
N GLU A 218 4.85 -13.72 -3.01
CA GLU A 218 6.09 -13.82 -2.23
C GLU A 218 7.38 -13.70 -3.09
N GLN A 219 7.26 -13.66 -4.42
CA GLN A 219 8.38 -13.32 -5.28
C GLN A 219 8.84 -11.86 -5.07
N PHE A 220 7.95 -10.97 -4.62
CA PHE A 220 8.27 -9.61 -4.23
C PHE A 220 8.73 -9.60 -2.78
N PHE A 221 10.03 -9.42 -2.55
CA PHE A 221 10.56 -9.28 -1.19
C PHE A 221 10.05 -7.99 -0.54
N MET A 222 10.07 -6.89 -1.29
CA MET A 222 9.59 -5.56 -0.93
C MET A 222 9.36 -4.74 -2.20
N TYR A 223 8.31 -3.93 -2.22
CA TYR A 223 7.79 -3.13 -3.34
C TYR A 223 7.14 -3.97 -4.45
N GLY A 224 6.12 -3.40 -5.07
CA GLY A 224 5.41 -4.00 -6.20
C GLY A 224 4.38 -5.07 -5.86
N GLU A 225 4.41 -5.63 -4.66
CA GLU A 225 3.43 -6.60 -4.16
C GLU A 225 2.03 -6.00 -4.07
N ASP A 226 1.93 -4.73 -3.71
CA ASP A 226 0.67 -3.99 -3.64
C ASP A 226 0.09 -3.71 -5.03
N LEU A 227 0.95 -3.34 -5.98
CA LEU A 227 0.58 -3.21 -7.39
C LEU A 227 0.09 -4.55 -7.97
N ASP A 228 0.81 -5.63 -7.67
CA ASP A 228 0.48 -6.98 -8.14
C ASP A 228 -0.85 -7.47 -7.57
N LEU A 229 -1.09 -7.30 -6.27
CA LEU A 229 -2.35 -7.65 -5.63
C LEU A 229 -3.52 -6.87 -6.22
N CYS A 230 -3.38 -5.55 -6.38
CA CYS A 230 -4.41 -4.72 -7.00
C CYS A 230 -4.66 -5.12 -8.46
N TYR A 231 -3.62 -5.48 -9.21
CA TYR A 231 -3.76 -5.97 -10.58
C TYR A 231 -4.58 -7.28 -10.64
N GLN A 232 -4.26 -8.24 -9.78
CA GLN A 232 -5.01 -9.50 -9.68
C GLN A 232 -6.48 -9.25 -9.31
N VAL A 233 -6.74 -8.37 -8.33
CA VAL A 233 -8.09 -7.98 -7.90
C VAL A 233 -8.90 -7.41 -9.08
N LYS A 234 -8.30 -6.48 -9.84
CA LYS A 234 -8.97 -5.90 -11.03
C LYS A 234 -9.19 -6.92 -12.13
N THR A 235 -8.27 -7.85 -12.35
CA THR A 235 -8.42 -8.94 -13.33
C THR A 235 -9.60 -9.86 -12.98
N LEU A 236 -9.93 -9.99 -11.70
CA LEU A 236 -11.12 -10.72 -11.24
C LEU A 236 -12.42 -9.90 -11.34
N GLY A 237 -12.38 -8.69 -11.89
CA GLY A 237 -13.54 -7.82 -12.09
C GLY A 237 -13.94 -6.98 -10.87
N TYR A 238 -13.11 -6.91 -9.85
CA TYR A 238 -13.32 -6.03 -8.71
C TYR A 238 -12.66 -4.65 -8.94
N GLN A 239 -13.12 -3.67 -8.17
CA GLN A 239 -12.61 -2.30 -8.17
C GLN A 239 -11.64 -2.08 -7.00
N VAL A 240 -10.64 -1.22 -7.22
CA VAL A 240 -9.80 -0.61 -6.19
C VAL A 240 -10.25 0.82 -6.04
N VAL A 241 -10.70 1.24 -4.85
CA VAL A 241 -11.35 2.54 -4.65
C VAL A 241 -10.53 3.43 -3.73
N TRP A 242 -10.33 4.66 -4.18
CA TRP A 242 -9.88 5.79 -3.38
C TRP A 242 -11.07 6.41 -2.65
N TYR A 243 -11.01 6.44 -1.30
CA TYR A 243 -12.08 6.90 -0.42
C TYR A 243 -11.58 8.08 0.43
N PRO A 244 -11.65 9.33 -0.06
CA PRO A 244 -11.02 10.48 0.59
C PRO A 244 -11.79 11.04 1.79
N HIS A 245 -12.96 10.50 2.13
CA HIS A 245 -13.77 10.94 3.26
C HIS A 245 -13.16 10.56 4.62
N GLN A 246 -12.22 9.62 4.62
CA GLN A 246 -11.40 9.26 5.76
C GLN A 246 -9.93 9.54 5.42
N LYS A 247 -9.14 9.92 6.42
CA LYS A 247 -7.71 10.19 6.25
C LYS A 247 -6.86 9.46 7.30
N VAL A 248 -5.65 9.12 6.91
CA VAL A 248 -4.63 8.52 7.78
C VAL A 248 -3.27 9.13 7.44
N THR A 249 -2.34 9.11 8.38
CA THR A 249 -1.00 9.66 8.18
C THR A 249 0.04 8.55 8.10
N HIS A 250 0.87 8.57 7.07
CA HIS A 250 2.00 7.68 6.85
C HIS A 250 3.29 8.41 7.22
N LEU A 251 3.94 7.99 8.29
CA LEU A 251 5.12 8.68 8.82
C LEU A 251 6.38 8.47 7.97
N LYS A 252 6.48 7.34 7.26
CA LYS A 252 7.63 6.96 6.39
C LYS A 252 8.98 6.98 7.09
N TYR A 253 9.04 6.59 8.37
CA TYR A 253 10.26 6.70 9.16
C TYR A 253 11.32 5.63 8.82
N SER A 254 10.91 4.39 8.59
CA SER A 254 11.83 3.25 8.52
C SER A 254 12.16 2.77 7.12
N SER A 255 11.29 3.00 6.15
CA SER A 255 11.49 2.62 4.75
C SER A 255 12.04 3.76 3.89
N GLY A 256 12.24 4.94 4.48
CA GLY A 256 12.64 6.15 3.77
C GLY A 256 14.13 6.21 3.44
N LEU A 257 14.45 6.65 2.23
CA LEU A 257 15.81 6.96 1.75
C LEU A 257 16.54 8.03 2.59
N GLY A 258 15.83 8.73 3.50
CA GLY A 258 16.34 9.93 4.17
C GLY A 258 17.37 9.69 5.28
N SER A 259 17.36 8.55 5.97
CA SER A 259 18.25 8.25 7.12
C SER A 259 19.10 6.98 6.93
N SER A 260 19.04 6.33 5.78
CA SER A 260 19.69 5.06 5.51
C SER A 260 21.16 5.23 5.10
N THR A 261 22.00 4.24 5.46
CA THR A 261 23.38 4.18 4.97
C THR A 261 23.43 4.06 3.44
N PRO A 262 24.57 4.37 2.78
CA PRO A 262 24.72 4.18 1.35
C PRO A 262 24.37 2.75 0.90
N GLU A 263 24.77 1.74 1.70
CA GLU A 263 24.51 0.32 1.47
C GLU A 263 23.00 0.01 1.51
N THR A 264 22.30 0.51 2.52
CA THR A 264 20.86 0.37 2.67
C THR A 264 20.12 1.02 1.51
N ARG A 265 20.55 2.22 1.07
CA ARG A 265 19.97 2.90 -0.12
C ARG A 265 20.17 2.11 -1.38
N LYS A 266 21.36 1.49 -1.57
CA LYS A 266 21.64 0.62 -2.72
C LYS A 266 20.72 -0.61 -2.69
N GLN A 267 20.52 -1.22 -1.53
CA GLN A 267 19.66 -2.39 -1.37
C GLN A 267 18.18 -2.05 -1.62
N ILE A 268 17.68 -0.92 -1.09
CA ILE A 268 16.33 -0.41 -1.35
C ILE A 268 16.11 -0.17 -2.85
N ARG A 269 17.08 0.49 -3.50
CA ARG A 269 17.03 0.72 -4.94
C ARG A 269 17.01 -0.59 -5.73
N TRP A 270 17.83 -1.56 -5.35
CA TRP A 270 17.87 -2.87 -5.99
C TRP A 270 16.50 -3.56 -5.90
N HIS A 271 15.88 -3.63 -4.72
CA HIS A 271 14.55 -4.21 -4.53
C HIS A 271 13.48 -3.50 -5.36
N PHE A 272 13.54 -2.18 -5.46
CA PHE A 272 12.59 -1.41 -6.24
C PHE A 272 12.65 -1.77 -7.74
N TYR A 273 13.85 -1.83 -8.32
CA TYR A 273 13.98 -2.19 -9.73
C TYR A 273 13.77 -3.70 -9.98
N ASP A 274 14.11 -4.55 -9.03
CA ASP A 274 13.78 -5.97 -9.05
C ASP A 274 12.27 -6.21 -9.11
N ALA A 275 11.53 -5.48 -8.30
CA ALA A 275 10.06 -5.50 -8.29
C ALA A 275 9.47 -5.00 -9.62
N MET A 276 10.03 -3.93 -10.21
CA MET A 276 9.60 -3.44 -11.52
C MET A 276 9.80 -4.51 -12.61
N GLU A 277 10.94 -5.19 -12.62
CA GLU A 277 11.22 -6.28 -13.55
C GLU A 277 10.21 -7.42 -13.41
N LYS A 278 10.00 -7.90 -12.18
CA LYS A 278 9.04 -8.97 -11.88
C LYS A 278 7.62 -8.61 -12.29
N PHE A 279 7.18 -7.39 -11.95
CA PHE A 279 5.84 -6.92 -12.32
C PHE A 279 5.68 -6.85 -13.85
N TYR A 280 6.69 -6.30 -14.56
CA TYR A 280 6.67 -6.24 -16.01
C TYR A 280 6.65 -7.63 -16.66
N LEU A 281 7.50 -8.54 -16.20
CA LEU A 281 7.56 -9.90 -16.72
C LEU A 281 6.25 -10.67 -16.50
N LYS A 282 5.64 -10.50 -15.33
CA LYS A 282 4.41 -11.18 -14.95
C LYS A 282 3.20 -10.69 -15.74
N HIS A 283 3.07 -9.37 -15.94
CA HIS A 283 1.83 -8.77 -16.41
C HIS A 283 1.88 -8.21 -17.83
N TYR A 284 3.06 -7.83 -18.35
CA TYR A 284 3.16 -7.12 -19.63
C TYR A 284 4.05 -7.78 -20.68
N SER A 285 4.97 -8.65 -20.30
CA SER A 285 5.93 -9.23 -21.26
C SER A 285 5.27 -9.99 -22.40
N HIS A 286 4.12 -10.62 -22.13
CA HIS A 286 3.36 -11.38 -23.13
C HIS A 286 2.59 -10.47 -24.12
N THR A 287 2.44 -9.18 -23.84
CA THR A 287 1.75 -8.22 -24.70
C THR A 287 2.69 -7.46 -25.65
N HIS A 288 4.01 -7.63 -25.50
CA HIS A 288 5.02 -6.92 -26.27
C HIS A 288 5.93 -7.88 -27.04
N PHE A 289 6.46 -7.41 -28.16
CA PHE A 289 7.44 -8.17 -28.95
C PHE A 289 8.76 -8.36 -28.18
N ALA A 290 9.48 -9.44 -28.47
CA ALA A 290 10.74 -9.80 -27.80
C ALA A 290 11.79 -8.67 -27.77
N LEU A 291 11.90 -7.87 -28.85
CA LEU A 291 12.82 -6.74 -28.92
C LEU A 291 12.46 -5.65 -27.90
N ILE A 292 11.16 -5.33 -27.75
CA ILE A 292 10.67 -4.34 -26.76
C ILE A 292 10.93 -4.86 -25.36
N ASN A 293 10.63 -6.14 -25.08
CA ASN A 293 10.92 -6.77 -23.79
C ASN A 293 12.41 -6.67 -23.44
N ARG A 294 13.30 -7.01 -24.36
CA ARG A 294 14.75 -6.88 -24.17
C ARG A 294 15.17 -5.45 -23.84
N MET A 295 14.65 -4.47 -24.57
CA MET A 295 14.96 -3.05 -24.33
C MET A 295 14.51 -2.61 -22.94
N ILE A 296 13.28 -2.93 -22.53
CA ILE A 296 12.73 -2.54 -21.22
C ILE A 296 13.53 -3.20 -20.09
N ILE A 297 13.80 -4.51 -20.19
CA ILE A 297 14.58 -5.24 -19.18
C ILE A 297 16.00 -4.67 -19.07
N SER A 298 16.65 -4.36 -20.20
CA SER A 298 17.98 -3.74 -20.20
C SER A 298 17.99 -2.37 -19.50
N LEU A 299 16.95 -1.53 -19.73
CA LEU A 299 16.81 -0.23 -19.05
C LEU A 299 16.61 -0.39 -17.53
N ILE A 300 15.82 -1.39 -17.11
CA ILE A 300 15.63 -1.71 -15.69
C ILE A 300 16.96 -2.16 -15.07
N HIS A 301 17.71 -3.04 -15.74
CA HIS A 301 19.01 -3.53 -15.24
C HIS A 301 20.05 -2.41 -15.08
N ILE A 302 20.12 -1.46 -16.03
CA ILE A 302 21.00 -0.28 -15.91
C ILE A 302 20.65 0.54 -14.68
N LYS A 303 19.38 0.62 -14.31
CA LYS A 303 18.93 1.36 -13.12
C LYS A 303 19.09 0.56 -11.82
N LYS A 304 19.08 -0.78 -11.91
CA LYS A 304 19.23 -1.71 -10.78
C LYS A 304 20.68 -1.80 -10.30
N SER A 305 21.67 -1.68 -11.21
CA SER A 305 23.10 -1.64 -10.91
C SER A 305 23.50 -0.31 -10.26
#